data_9a21858267702a187323393638e50aad
#
_entry.id   9a21858267702a187323393638e50aad
#
_cell.length_a   1.000
_cell.length_b   1.000
_cell.length_c   1.000
_cell.angle_alpha   90.00
_cell.angle_beta   90.00
_cell.angle_gamma   90.00
#
_symmetry.space_group_name_H-M   'P 1'
#
loop_
_entity.id
_entity.type
_entity.pdbx_description
1 polymer ?
#
loop_
_entity_poly.entity_id
_entity_poly.type
_entity_poly.pdbx_seq_one_letter_code
_entity_poly.pdbx_strand_id
1 'polypeptide(L)'
;QGLLYVDSTGSRFFNEELTIDWPQASNAIARTGEWTYIVFDEATKREFSTEGKGYPNPCGNFIQRHQAATQLDALLKANEAKGNVFIGNTIEEVAKKAGMDPATLKASADMMTKFAKQGRDDQFGKDKYYLRAVSEGPFYVVRGKLNTLTSLNGVKVNADLQVLDKN
;
A
#
# COMPACT_ATOMS: atom_id res chain seq x y z
N GLN A 1 4.04 -0.55 -5.09
CA GLN A 1 5.38 -1.09 -4.82
C GLN A 1 6.34 -0.10 -4.15
N GLY A 2 6.32 1.18 -4.51
CA GLY A 2 7.18 2.21 -3.91
C GLY A 2 6.70 2.76 -2.56
N LEU A 3 5.63 2.26 -1.98
CA LEU A 3 5.03 2.77 -0.76
C LEU A 3 5.42 1.92 0.45
N LEU A 4 5.33 2.49 1.65
CA LEU A 4 5.52 1.78 2.91
C LEU A 4 4.18 1.22 3.38
N TYR A 5 4.10 -0.09 3.64
CA TYR A 5 2.94 -0.73 4.24
C TYR A 5 3.21 -1.06 5.69
N VAL A 6 2.27 -0.68 6.55
CA VAL A 6 2.32 -0.94 7.99
C VAL A 6 1.02 -1.58 8.48
N ASP A 7 1.11 -2.27 9.60
CA ASP A 7 -0.04 -2.79 10.33
C ASP A 7 -0.71 -1.70 11.19
N SER A 8 -1.71 -2.05 11.98
CA SER A 8 -2.44 -1.13 12.86
C SER A 8 -1.59 -0.53 13.98
N THR A 9 -0.40 -1.06 14.27
CA THR A 9 0.54 -0.50 15.24
C THR A 9 1.47 0.54 14.62
N GLY A 10 1.60 0.56 13.31
CA GLY A 10 2.57 1.36 12.57
C GLY A 10 3.84 0.61 12.20
N SER A 11 3.88 -0.72 12.43
CA SER A 11 5.03 -1.56 12.10
C SER A 11 4.99 -2.04 10.66
N ARG A 12 6.11 -1.94 9.96
CA ARG A 12 6.31 -2.56 8.64
C ARG A 12 6.36 -4.08 8.80
N PHE A 13 5.66 -4.84 7.94
CA PHE A 13 5.46 -6.28 8.14
C PHE A 13 5.81 -7.17 6.94
N PHE A 14 6.14 -6.64 5.76
CA PHE A 14 6.54 -7.45 4.60
C PHE A 14 7.29 -6.62 3.55
N ASN A 15 7.75 -7.30 2.48
CA ASN A 15 8.31 -6.65 1.29
C ASN A 15 7.17 -6.17 0.40
N GLU A 16 7.00 -4.87 0.27
CA GLU A 16 5.90 -4.26 -0.50
C GLU A 16 6.04 -4.45 -2.02
N GLU A 17 7.19 -4.88 -2.50
CA GLU A 17 7.36 -5.32 -3.88
C GLU A 17 6.44 -6.49 -4.23
N LEU A 18 6.16 -7.36 -3.26
CA LEU A 18 5.25 -8.49 -3.39
C LEU A 18 3.78 -8.12 -3.61
N THR A 19 3.43 -6.82 -3.57
CA THR A 19 2.04 -6.38 -3.87
C THR A 19 1.58 -6.71 -5.29
N ILE A 20 2.48 -7.08 -6.19
CA ILE A 20 2.15 -7.63 -7.51
C ILE A 20 1.83 -9.13 -7.47
N ASP A 21 2.34 -9.84 -6.47
CA ASP A 21 1.97 -11.23 -6.18
C ASP A 21 0.80 -11.22 -5.19
N TRP A 22 -0.40 -11.16 -5.70
CA TRP A 22 -1.61 -10.99 -4.90
C TRP A 22 -1.80 -12.06 -3.82
N PRO A 23 -1.57 -13.36 -4.08
CA PRO A 23 -1.64 -14.38 -3.02
C PRO A 23 -0.66 -14.11 -1.87
N GLN A 24 0.59 -13.78 -2.16
CA GLN A 24 1.60 -13.53 -1.13
C GLN A 24 1.29 -12.25 -0.33
N ALA A 25 0.96 -11.17 -1.02
CA ALA A 25 0.57 -9.92 -0.38
C ALA A 25 -0.69 -10.09 0.48
N SER A 26 -1.70 -10.78 -0.03
CA SER A 26 -2.94 -11.05 0.70
C SER A 26 -2.69 -11.88 1.95
N ASN A 27 -1.85 -12.90 1.88
CA ASN A 27 -1.47 -13.71 3.04
C ASN A 27 -0.69 -12.90 4.08
N ALA A 28 0.22 -12.00 3.65
CA ALA A 28 0.93 -11.11 4.56
C ALA A 28 -0.03 -10.16 5.28
N ILE A 29 -0.94 -9.51 4.53
CA ILE A 29 -1.94 -8.59 5.08
C ILE A 29 -2.92 -9.32 6.01
N ALA A 30 -3.37 -10.54 5.66
CA ALA A 30 -4.29 -11.32 6.50
C ALA A 30 -3.72 -11.62 7.89
N ARG A 31 -2.39 -11.69 8.03
CA ARG A 31 -1.72 -11.94 9.32
C ARG A 31 -1.69 -10.71 10.23
N THR A 32 -1.85 -9.50 9.70
CA THR A 32 -1.85 -8.26 10.48
C THR A 32 -3.25 -7.87 10.98
N GLY A 33 -4.27 -8.64 10.65
CA GLY A 33 -5.65 -8.41 11.04
C GLY A 33 -6.51 -7.93 9.88
N GLU A 34 -7.50 -7.07 10.18
CA GLU A 34 -8.49 -6.64 9.18
C GLU A 34 -7.97 -5.53 8.26
N TRP A 35 -7.08 -4.69 8.77
CA TRP A 35 -6.64 -3.47 8.10
C TRP A 35 -5.14 -3.45 7.85
N THR A 36 -4.78 -2.91 6.70
CA THR A 36 -3.41 -2.48 6.39
C THR A 36 -3.40 -0.99 6.11
N TYR A 37 -2.25 -0.36 6.25
CA TYR A 37 -2.10 1.07 6.06
C TYR A 37 -0.93 1.34 5.13
N ILE A 38 -1.15 2.23 4.16
CA ILE A 38 -0.17 2.63 3.17
C ILE A 38 0.31 4.03 3.54
N VAL A 39 1.60 4.17 3.76
CA VAL A 39 2.23 5.41 4.22
C VAL A 39 3.12 5.97 3.11
N PHE A 40 2.99 7.26 2.86
CA PHE A 40 3.85 7.99 1.94
C PHE A 40 3.92 9.47 2.32
N ASP A 41 4.85 10.17 1.73
CA ASP A 41 5.13 11.58 1.97
C ASP A 41 4.78 12.46 0.75
N GLU A 42 4.95 13.77 0.90
CA GLU A 42 4.65 14.75 -0.14
C GLU A 42 5.52 14.55 -1.39
N ALA A 43 6.79 14.17 -1.23
CA ALA A 43 7.69 13.92 -2.36
C ALA A 43 7.15 12.75 -3.22
N THR A 44 6.75 11.67 -2.58
CA THR A 44 6.16 10.51 -3.25
C THR A 44 4.82 10.84 -3.90
N LYS A 45 3.95 11.60 -3.21
CA LYS A 45 2.67 12.07 -3.78
C LYS A 45 2.90 12.89 -5.04
N ARG A 46 3.85 13.81 -5.00
CA ARG A 46 4.23 14.67 -6.13
C ARG A 46 4.72 13.85 -7.32
N GLU A 47 5.59 12.86 -7.06
CA GLU A 47 6.08 11.93 -8.09
C GLU A 47 4.91 11.20 -8.78
N PHE A 48 3.94 10.70 -8.03
CA PHE A 48 2.79 9.99 -8.58
C PHE A 48 1.83 10.91 -9.35
N SER A 49 1.60 12.13 -8.87
CA SER A 49 0.65 13.05 -9.48
C SER A 49 1.19 13.75 -10.73
N THR A 50 2.49 13.89 -10.88
CA THR A 50 3.12 14.61 -12.01
C THR A 50 3.77 13.71 -13.04
N GLU A 51 4.50 12.69 -12.60
CA GLU A 51 5.33 11.87 -13.48
C GLU A 51 4.79 10.45 -13.69
N GLY A 52 3.86 10.01 -12.85
CA GLY A 52 3.35 8.64 -12.87
C GLY A 52 4.43 7.58 -12.59
N LYS A 53 5.62 8.01 -12.15
CA LYS A 53 6.72 7.11 -11.81
C LYS A 53 6.37 6.27 -10.58
N GLY A 54 6.79 5.02 -10.61
CA GLY A 54 6.65 4.12 -9.46
C GLY A 54 5.33 3.37 -9.38
N TYR A 55 4.50 3.47 -10.39
CA TYR A 55 3.26 2.70 -10.48
C TYR A 55 3.33 1.65 -11.61
N PRO A 56 4.08 0.54 -11.45
CA PRO A 56 3.88 -0.59 -12.33
C PRO A 56 2.54 -1.22 -11.96
N ASN A 57 1.53 -1.02 -12.77
CA ASN A 57 0.26 -1.71 -12.63
C ASN A 57 0.34 -3.06 -13.35
N PRO A 58 0.35 -4.20 -12.64
CA PRO A 58 0.32 -5.50 -13.27
C PRO A 58 -1.00 -5.77 -14.02
N CYS A 59 -2.04 -5.04 -13.67
CA CYS A 59 -3.38 -5.15 -14.27
C CYS A 59 -3.63 -4.05 -15.29
N GLY A 60 -2.74 -3.79 -16.22
CA GLY A 60 -2.69 -2.70 -17.21
C GLY A 60 -3.99 -2.10 -17.74
N ASN A 61 -5.15 -2.64 -17.35
CA ASN A 61 -6.48 -2.19 -17.77
C ASN A 61 -7.07 -1.09 -16.89
N PHE A 62 -6.55 -0.88 -15.66
CA PHE A 62 -7.12 0.07 -14.71
C PHE A 62 -6.36 1.39 -14.61
N ILE A 63 -5.03 1.34 -14.71
CA ILE A 63 -4.17 2.52 -14.72
C ILE A 63 -3.05 2.26 -15.72
N GLN A 64 -2.89 3.14 -16.68
CA GLN A 64 -1.80 3.04 -17.65
C GLN A 64 -0.45 3.23 -16.94
N ARG A 65 0.55 2.47 -17.36
CA ARG A 65 1.92 2.64 -16.85
C ARG A 65 2.39 4.08 -17.12
N HIS A 66 3.03 4.68 -16.10
CA HIS A 66 3.55 6.05 -16.18
C HIS A 66 2.51 7.14 -16.43
N GLN A 67 1.24 6.88 -16.16
CA GLN A 67 0.23 7.92 -16.19
C GLN A 67 0.23 8.69 -14.86
N ALA A 68 0.31 10.01 -14.94
CA ALA A 68 0.21 10.87 -13.77
C ALA A 68 -1.18 10.75 -13.11
N ALA A 69 -1.19 10.60 -11.79
CA ALA A 69 -2.43 10.54 -11.00
C ALA A 69 -2.93 11.96 -10.69
N THR A 70 -3.37 12.69 -11.71
CA THR A 70 -3.74 14.11 -11.62
C THR A 70 -4.90 14.41 -10.65
N GLN A 71 -5.72 13.40 -10.32
CA GLN A 71 -6.83 13.55 -9.36
C GLN A 71 -6.45 13.14 -7.92
N LEU A 72 -5.18 12.81 -7.66
CA LEU A 72 -4.75 12.25 -6.37
C LEU A 72 -5.09 13.16 -5.19
N ASP A 73 -4.84 14.47 -5.29
CA ASP A 73 -5.18 15.43 -4.23
C ASP A 73 -6.68 15.47 -3.92
N ALA A 74 -7.51 15.49 -4.93
CA ALA A 74 -8.97 15.48 -4.76
C ALA A 74 -9.46 14.17 -4.11
N LEU A 75 -8.89 13.04 -4.53
CA LEU A 75 -9.21 11.72 -3.98
C LEU A 75 -8.76 11.59 -2.51
N LEU A 76 -7.57 12.07 -2.16
CA LEU A 76 -7.06 12.06 -0.78
C LEU A 76 -7.97 12.89 0.12
N LYS A 77 -8.30 14.12 -0.24
CA LYS A 77 -9.22 14.99 0.52
C LYS A 77 -10.62 14.39 0.68
N ALA A 78 -11.18 13.84 -0.41
CA ALA A 78 -12.51 13.21 -0.36
C ALA A 78 -12.55 11.98 0.54
N ASN A 79 -11.45 11.23 0.65
CA ASN A 79 -11.35 10.05 1.51
C ASN A 79 -10.90 10.38 2.93
N GLU A 80 -10.23 11.52 3.17
CA GLU A 80 -9.99 12.05 4.51
C GLU A 80 -11.32 12.34 5.22
N ALA A 81 -12.26 13.02 4.54
CA ALA A 81 -13.60 13.25 5.05
C ALA A 81 -14.38 11.99 5.41
N LYS A 82 -14.04 10.85 4.79
CA LYS A 82 -14.64 9.53 5.06
C LYS A 82 -13.88 8.71 6.11
N GLY A 83 -12.78 9.22 6.67
CA GLY A 83 -11.95 8.51 7.63
C GLY A 83 -11.13 7.35 7.04
N ASN A 84 -10.89 7.35 5.72
CA ASN A 84 -10.05 6.34 5.04
C ASN A 84 -8.64 6.85 4.73
N VAL A 85 -8.43 8.15 4.82
CA VAL A 85 -7.14 8.82 4.64
C VAL A 85 -6.90 9.71 5.84
N PHE A 86 -5.67 9.74 6.31
CA PHE A 86 -5.20 10.60 7.39
C PHE A 86 -4.05 11.45 6.86
N ILE A 87 -4.06 12.75 7.11
CA ILE A 87 -3.06 13.70 6.64
C ILE A 87 -2.50 14.44 7.84
N GLY A 88 -1.18 14.54 7.94
CA GLY A 88 -0.49 15.25 9.03
C GLY A 88 0.78 15.92 8.56
N ASN A 89 1.17 17.02 9.20
CA ASN A 89 2.40 17.74 8.86
C ASN A 89 3.65 17.01 9.36
N THR A 90 3.50 16.18 10.39
CA THR A 90 4.55 15.31 10.91
C THR A 90 4.09 13.86 10.90
N ILE A 91 5.08 12.94 10.94
CA ILE A 91 4.79 11.50 10.99
C ILE A 91 4.06 11.12 12.28
N GLU A 92 4.37 11.79 13.38
CA GLU A 92 3.72 11.59 14.68
C GLU A 92 2.28 12.10 14.68
N GLU A 93 2.01 13.23 14.00
CA GLU A 93 0.65 13.76 13.85
C GLU A 93 -0.22 12.78 13.05
N VAL A 94 0.24 12.32 11.89
CA VAL A 94 -0.54 11.41 11.06
C VAL A 94 -0.74 10.06 11.74
N ALA A 95 0.24 9.56 12.51
CA ALA A 95 0.13 8.35 13.30
C ALA A 95 -1.02 8.45 14.33
N LYS A 96 -1.05 9.54 15.09
CA LYS A 96 -2.12 9.80 16.08
C LYS A 96 -3.50 9.86 15.41
N LYS A 97 -3.62 10.55 14.27
CA LYS A 97 -4.87 10.61 13.50
C LYS A 97 -5.33 9.24 13.02
N ALA A 98 -4.39 8.38 12.62
CA ALA A 98 -4.66 7.02 12.16
C ALA A 98 -4.86 5.99 13.30
N GLY A 99 -4.70 6.42 14.56
CA GLY A 99 -4.84 5.55 15.74
C GLY A 99 -3.66 4.61 15.96
N MET A 100 -2.46 4.97 15.44
CA MET A 100 -1.22 4.20 15.59
C MET A 100 -0.33 4.77 16.70
N ASP A 101 0.62 3.95 17.17
CA ASP A 101 1.69 4.44 18.02
C ASP A 101 2.66 5.34 17.22
N PRO A 102 2.81 6.63 17.59
CA PRO A 102 3.65 7.56 16.85
C PRO A 102 5.12 7.17 16.78
N ALA A 103 5.65 6.55 17.85
CA ALA A 103 7.05 6.13 17.89
C ALA A 103 7.29 4.96 16.92
N THR A 104 6.36 4.01 16.86
CA THR A 104 6.43 2.85 15.97
C THR A 104 6.33 3.26 14.51
N LEU A 105 5.37 4.11 14.15
CA LEU A 105 5.25 4.59 12.77
C LEU A 105 6.48 5.41 12.35
N LYS A 106 6.98 6.25 13.25
CA LYS A 106 8.21 7.02 13.00
C LYS A 106 9.40 6.11 12.76
N ALA A 107 9.59 5.08 13.57
CA ALA A 107 10.67 4.11 13.40
C ALA A 107 10.60 3.40 12.04
N SER A 108 9.39 3.03 11.58
CA SER A 108 9.16 2.43 10.26
C SER A 108 9.49 3.40 9.12
N ALA A 109 9.11 4.68 9.24
CA ALA A 109 9.41 5.72 8.25
C ALA A 109 10.91 6.06 8.19
N ASP A 110 11.56 6.21 9.35
CA ASP A 110 12.99 6.46 9.46
C ASP A 110 13.80 5.30 8.86
N MET A 111 13.39 4.07 9.13
CA MET A 111 14.01 2.86 8.59
C MET A 111 13.87 2.80 7.06
N MET A 112 12.69 3.06 6.51
CA MET A 112 12.47 3.13 5.06
C MET A 112 13.33 4.24 4.43
N THR A 113 13.41 5.40 5.07
CA THR A 113 14.26 6.52 4.63
C THR A 113 15.73 6.14 4.64
N LYS A 114 16.19 5.42 5.66
CA LYS A 114 17.57 4.87 5.71
C LYS A 114 17.81 3.91 4.56
N PHE A 115 16.89 2.97 4.29
CA PHE A 115 17.01 2.00 3.21
C PHE A 115 17.03 2.67 1.84
N ALA A 116 16.21 3.70 1.61
CA ALA A 116 16.23 4.48 0.39
C ALA A 116 17.59 5.18 0.16
N LYS A 117 18.17 5.78 1.22
CA LYS A 117 19.48 6.44 1.15
C LYS A 117 20.63 5.49 0.88
N GLN A 118 20.62 4.30 1.51
CA GLN A 118 21.69 3.29 1.32
C GLN A 118 21.50 2.42 0.07
N GLY A 119 20.31 2.48 -0.58
CA GLY A 119 19.98 1.66 -1.76
C GLY A 119 19.80 0.17 -1.48
N ARG A 120 19.50 -0.20 -0.22
CA ARG A 120 19.32 -1.60 0.19
C ARG A 120 18.35 -1.70 1.37
N ASP A 121 17.39 -2.62 1.27
CA ASP A 121 16.49 -2.99 2.35
C ASP A 121 17.05 -4.20 3.12
N ASP A 122 17.54 -3.96 4.33
CA ASP A 122 18.14 -4.99 5.19
C ASP A 122 17.07 -5.81 5.95
N GLN A 123 15.78 -5.41 5.88
CA GLN A 123 14.71 -6.06 6.62
C GLN A 123 13.96 -7.11 5.80
N PHE A 124 13.53 -6.77 4.59
CA PHE A 124 12.71 -7.63 3.75
C PHE A 124 13.25 -7.79 2.32
N GLY A 125 14.36 -7.16 1.98
CA GLY A 125 15.02 -7.31 0.70
C GLY A 125 14.29 -6.65 -0.48
N LYS A 126 13.52 -5.60 -0.23
CA LYS A 126 12.85 -4.82 -1.28
C LYS A 126 13.88 -4.23 -2.24
N ASP A 127 13.66 -4.38 -3.56
CA ASP A 127 14.57 -3.89 -4.58
C ASP A 127 14.76 -2.36 -4.47
N LYS A 128 16.00 -1.93 -4.67
CA LYS A 128 16.38 -0.51 -4.60
C LYS A 128 15.55 0.41 -5.48
N TYR A 129 15.06 -0.10 -6.62
CA TYR A 129 14.21 0.64 -7.54
C TYR A 129 12.89 1.11 -6.90
N TYR A 130 12.39 0.35 -5.91
CA TYR A 130 11.14 0.64 -5.21
C TYR A 130 11.35 1.30 -3.84
N LEU A 131 12.60 1.51 -3.42
CA LEU A 131 12.88 2.19 -2.15
C LEU A 131 12.63 3.70 -2.30
N ARG A 132 11.77 4.24 -1.46
CA ARG A 132 11.49 5.67 -1.34
C ARG A 132 11.61 6.12 0.10
N ALA A 133 12.19 7.29 0.30
CA ALA A 133 12.19 7.91 1.61
C ALA A 133 10.76 8.29 2.02
N VAL A 134 10.54 8.37 3.32
CA VAL A 134 9.31 8.90 3.92
C VAL A 134 9.77 9.99 4.90
N SER A 135 10.04 11.20 4.37
CA SER A 135 10.75 12.24 5.12
C SER A 135 10.28 13.68 4.87
N GLU A 136 9.45 13.92 3.85
CA GLU A 136 8.98 15.26 3.47
C GLU A 136 7.48 15.41 3.74
N GLY A 137 7.11 16.17 4.78
CA GLY A 137 5.70 16.44 5.08
C GLY A 137 5.01 17.33 4.04
N PRO A 138 3.68 17.32 3.95
CA PRO A 138 2.79 16.49 4.74
C PRO A 138 2.90 14.99 4.44
N PHE A 139 2.51 14.19 5.45
CA PHE A 139 2.50 12.74 5.39
C PHE A 139 1.06 12.24 5.25
N TYR A 140 0.93 11.12 4.55
CA TYR A 140 -0.34 10.51 4.21
C TYR A 140 -0.35 9.06 4.70
N VAL A 141 -1.45 8.68 5.35
CA VAL A 141 -1.75 7.28 5.70
C VAL A 141 -3.09 6.92 5.07
N VAL A 142 -3.09 5.94 4.20
CA VAL A 142 -4.29 5.43 3.53
C VAL A 142 -4.64 4.08 4.10
N ARG A 143 -5.85 3.95 4.65
CA ARG A 143 -6.35 2.70 5.19
C ARG A 143 -6.89 1.80 4.09
N GLY A 144 -6.41 0.57 4.02
CA GLY A 144 -6.86 -0.45 3.09
C GLY A 144 -7.35 -1.72 3.82
N LYS A 145 -8.17 -2.49 3.13
CA LYS A 145 -8.69 -3.77 3.62
C LYS A 145 -8.53 -4.83 2.55
N LEU A 146 -8.29 -6.06 2.97
CA LEU A 146 -8.36 -7.20 2.06
C LEU A 146 -9.75 -7.31 1.45
N ASN A 147 -9.78 -7.57 0.15
CA ASN A 147 -10.99 -7.86 -0.57
C ASN A 147 -10.79 -9.11 -1.44
N THR A 148 -11.85 -9.88 -1.63
CA THR A 148 -11.85 -11.00 -2.56
C THR A 148 -12.23 -10.49 -3.94
N LEU A 149 -11.31 -10.56 -4.90
CA LEU A 149 -11.58 -10.15 -6.27
C LEU A 149 -12.33 -11.25 -7.03
N THR A 150 -11.86 -12.50 -6.88
CA THR A 150 -12.41 -13.65 -7.59
C THR A 150 -12.04 -14.96 -6.88
N SER A 151 -12.78 -16.02 -7.19
CA SER A 151 -12.38 -17.38 -6.87
C SER A 151 -11.79 -18.04 -8.11
N LEU A 152 -10.59 -18.58 -7.99
CA LEU A 152 -9.95 -19.35 -9.07
C LEU A 152 -10.48 -20.79 -9.13
N ASN A 153 -11.14 -21.24 -8.06
CA ASN A 153 -11.81 -22.53 -7.98
C ASN A 153 -13.30 -22.29 -8.07
N GLY A 154 -13.91 -22.76 -9.14
CA GLY A 154 -15.35 -22.71 -9.34
C GLY A 154 -16.06 -23.94 -8.77
N VAL A 155 -17.38 -23.98 -8.92
CA VAL A 155 -18.18 -25.18 -8.72
C VAL A 155 -17.90 -26.17 -9.85
N LYS A 156 -17.94 -27.47 -9.56
CA LYS A 156 -17.79 -28.51 -10.58
C LYS A 156 -19.00 -28.44 -11.52
N VAL A 157 -18.76 -28.39 -12.82
CA VAL A 157 -19.79 -28.34 -13.86
C VAL A 157 -19.59 -29.44 -14.89
N ASN A 158 -20.66 -29.84 -15.60
CA ASN A 158 -20.59 -30.70 -16.77
C ASN A 158 -20.27 -29.90 -18.06
N ALA A 159 -20.27 -30.58 -19.21
CA ALA A 159 -20.00 -29.96 -20.50
C ALA A 159 -21.07 -28.91 -20.92
N ASP A 160 -22.26 -28.99 -20.35
CA ASP A 160 -23.37 -28.02 -20.57
C ASP A 160 -23.37 -26.89 -19.53
N LEU A 161 -22.28 -26.73 -18.75
CA LEU A 161 -22.08 -25.73 -17.70
C LEU A 161 -23.09 -25.84 -16.52
N GLN A 162 -23.75 -26.99 -16.37
CA GLN A 162 -24.64 -27.25 -15.25
C GLN A 162 -23.84 -27.63 -14.00
N VAL A 163 -24.18 -27.06 -12.85
CA VAL A 163 -23.52 -27.36 -11.57
C VAL A 163 -23.78 -28.80 -11.19
N LEU A 164 -22.74 -29.55 -10.89
CA LEU A 164 -22.80 -30.92 -10.43
C LEU A 164 -22.89 -30.97 -8.91
N ASP A 165 -23.77 -31.82 -8.40
CA ASP A 165 -23.81 -32.14 -6.99
C ASP A 165 -22.63 -32.99 -6.55
N LYS A 166 -22.39 -33.08 -5.25
CA LYS A 166 -21.27 -33.85 -4.67
C LYS A 166 -21.45 -35.38 -4.80
N ASN A 167 -22.59 -35.83 -5.24
CA ASN A 167 -22.93 -37.26 -5.37
C ASN A 167 -22.55 -37.80 -6.76
#